data_ff4e0c96253f46c606ce6d888edb1d42
#
_entry.id   ff4e0c96253f46c606ce6d888edb1d42
#
_cell.length_a   1.000
_cell.length_b   1.000
_cell.length_c   1.000
_cell.angle_alpha   90.00
_cell.angle_beta   90.00
_cell.angle_gamma   90.00
#
_symmetry.space_group_name_H-M   'P 1'
#
loop_
_entity.id
_entity.type
_entity.pdbx_description
1 polymer ?
#
loop_
_entity_poly.entity_id
_entity_poly.type
_entity_poly.pdbx_seq_one_letter_code
_entity_poly.pdbx_strand_id
1 'polypeptide(L)'
;MIDFNRPHLTGNELEYIRQAVEVQHKISGNGVFTKRCQLFFEERYGFKKCLLTTSCTDALEMAAILCDIQPGDEVIVPSYTFVSSALAFVRAGARIVFADSLERNPNIDAEKIEELITPKTKVIVPVHYAGVACDMDRIMEIAKRHGLLVVEDAAQAIDSYYKGRPLGSIGHLAAFSFHETKNIISGEGGLLVINDERFIRRAEIIWEKGTNRADFFRGEVNKYGWCDTGSSFLPSEVVAAFLWAQLEQMEMIQEKRKTLWAHYYKSLKPSADAGCFRLPDVPDFATNNAHMFYLVCNSLAERTALIDRLKKNDVQAVFHYLSLHSSPYYLDKHDGRELPNCDRYADCLVRLPMYYDLNENQIDTICELVRG
;
A
#
# COMPACT_ATOMS: atom_id res chain seq x y z
N MET A 1 0.43 -18.68 22.18
CA MET A 1 0.61 -17.28 21.69
C MET A 1 -0.08 -17.16 20.34
N ILE A 2 -0.83 -16.08 20.13
CA ILE A 2 -1.43 -15.71 18.83
C ILE A 2 -0.58 -14.58 18.27
N ASP A 3 0.12 -14.86 17.18
CA ASP A 3 1.00 -13.89 16.53
C ASP A 3 0.19 -12.75 15.88
N PHE A 4 0.80 -11.58 15.74
CA PHE A 4 0.18 -10.45 15.04
C PHE A 4 -0.01 -10.74 13.54
N ASN A 5 0.99 -11.33 12.92
CA ASN A 5 1.01 -11.74 11.52
C ASN A 5 1.79 -13.05 11.37
N ARG A 6 1.37 -13.85 10.39
CA ARG A 6 2.06 -15.06 10.00
C ARG A 6 1.99 -15.20 8.48
N PRO A 7 3.12 -15.25 7.77
CA PRO A 7 3.14 -15.51 6.35
C PRO A 7 2.49 -16.85 6.02
N HIS A 8 1.57 -16.86 5.06
CA HIS A 8 0.94 -18.08 4.56
C HIS A 8 1.66 -18.55 3.30
N LEU A 9 1.95 -19.85 3.22
CA LEU A 9 2.53 -20.50 2.05
C LEU A 9 1.46 -21.36 1.36
N THR A 10 1.34 -21.22 0.05
CA THR A 10 0.38 -21.96 -0.78
C THR A 10 0.86 -23.37 -1.10
N GLY A 11 2.17 -23.64 -0.95
CA GLY A 11 2.83 -24.91 -1.19
C GLY A 11 3.64 -24.97 -2.50
N ASN A 12 3.41 -24.05 -3.45
CA ASN A 12 4.10 -24.05 -4.74
C ASN A 12 5.31 -23.10 -4.81
N GLU A 13 5.57 -22.31 -3.78
CA GLU A 13 6.61 -21.29 -3.78
C GLU A 13 8.00 -21.88 -4.08
N LEU A 14 8.37 -22.94 -3.36
CA LEU A 14 9.68 -23.59 -3.54
C LEU A 14 9.79 -24.30 -4.88
N GLU A 15 8.70 -24.86 -5.40
CA GLU A 15 8.68 -25.50 -6.72
C GLU A 15 8.91 -24.48 -7.84
N TYR A 16 8.27 -23.30 -7.79
CA TYR A 16 8.49 -22.28 -8.80
C TYR A 16 9.88 -21.63 -8.70
N ILE A 17 10.40 -21.47 -7.48
CA ILE A 17 11.80 -21.07 -7.30
C ILE A 17 12.74 -22.10 -7.93
N ARG A 18 12.52 -23.40 -7.69
CA ARG A 18 13.29 -24.47 -8.31
C ARG A 18 13.22 -24.41 -9.84
N GLN A 19 12.04 -24.16 -10.41
CA GLN A 19 11.88 -23.98 -11.86
C GLN A 19 12.68 -22.79 -12.38
N ALA A 20 12.67 -21.62 -11.70
CA ALA A 20 13.45 -20.47 -12.11
C ALA A 20 14.95 -20.79 -12.14
N VAL A 21 15.45 -21.51 -11.14
CA VAL A 21 16.89 -21.82 -10.98
C VAL A 21 17.33 -22.96 -11.89
N GLU A 22 16.66 -24.12 -11.85
CA GLU A 22 17.13 -25.35 -12.47
C GLU A 22 16.60 -25.56 -13.91
N VAL A 23 15.41 -25.05 -14.24
CA VAL A 23 14.79 -25.25 -15.56
C VAL A 23 15.01 -24.04 -16.47
N GLN A 24 14.71 -22.85 -15.96
CA GLN A 24 14.84 -21.61 -16.75
C GLN A 24 16.29 -21.11 -16.79
N HIS A 25 17.12 -21.53 -15.84
CA HIS A 25 18.49 -21.03 -15.67
C HIS A 25 18.55 -19.49 -15.63
N LYS A 26 17.49 -18.85 -15.07
CA LYS A 26 17.30 -17.42 -15.02
C LYS A 26 16.96 -17.00 -13.59
N ILE A 27 17.88 -16.37 -12.90
CA ILE A 27 17.71 -15.91 -11.52
C ILE A 27 17.67 -14.37 -11.40
N SER A 28 18.22 -13.66 -12.39
CA SER A 28 18.08 -12.20 -12.46
C SER A 28 16.68 -11.81 -12.93
N GLY A 29 16.23 -10.62 -12.61
CA GLY A 29 14.88 -10.16 -12.93
C GLY A 29 14.52 -10.11 -14.43
N ASN A 30 13.25 -9.81 -14.71
CA ASN A 30 12.65 -9.74 -16.04
C ASN A 30 12.69 -11.08 -16.80
N GLY A 31 12.49 -12.20 -16.08
CA GLY A 31 12.34 -13.53 -16.66
C GLY A 31 10.88 -13.94 -16.82
N VAL A 32 10.65 -15.25 -16.78
CA VAL A 32 9.32 -15.83 -17.03
C VAL A 32 8.33 -15.48 -15.91
N PHE A 33 8.74 -15.61 -14.66
CA PHE A 33 7.85 -15.34 -13.52
C PHE A 33 7.58 -13.86 -13.34
N THR A 34 8.57 -12.98 -13.55
CA THR A 34 8.34 -11.53 -13.60
C THR A 34 7.25 -11.18 -14.61
N LYS A 35 7.34 -11.70 -15.84
CA LYS A 35 6.38 -11.42 -16.90
C LYS A 35 4.99 -11.99 -16.59
N ARG A 36 4.91 -13.20 -16.02
CA ARG A 36 3.64 -13.80 -15.58
C ARG A 36 2.94 -12.94 -14.53
N CYS A 37 3.67 -12.50 -13.52
CA CYS A 37 3.12 -11.63 -12.49
C CYS A 37 2.62 -10.30 -13.08
N GLN A 38 3.43 -9.63 -13.92
CA GLN A 38 3.03 -8.37 -14.56
C GLN A 38 1.77 -8.55 -15.41
N LEU A 39 1.73 -9.57 -16.25
CA LEU A 39 0.58 -9.88 -17.12
C LEU A 39 -0.67 -10.21 -16.29
N PHE A 40 -0.53 -10.96 -15.20
CA PHE A 40 -1.64 -11.25 -14.29
C PHE A 40 -2.34 -9.97 -13.81
N PHE A 41 -1.58 -8.95 -13.39
CA PHE A 41 -2.15 -7.68 -12.94
C PHE A 41 -2.75 -6.88 -14.09
N GLU A 42 -2.08 -6.85 -15.24
CA GLU A 42 -2.57 -6.17 -16.46
C GLU A 42 -3.91 -6.76 -16.91
N GLU A 43 -4.03 -8.10 -17.00
CA GLU A 43 -5.25 -8.78 -17.44
C GLU A 43 -6.37 -8.75 -16.40
N ARG A 44 -6.04 -8.99 -15.12
CA ARG A 44 -7.04 -9.07 -14.06
C ARG A 44 -7.70 -7.74 -13.75
N TYR A 45 -6.93 -6.66 -13.71
CA TYR A 45 -7.39 -5.34 -13.27
C TYR A 45 -7.49 -4.31 -14.40
N GLY A 46 -7.08 -4.68 -15.62
CA GLY A 46 -7.07 -3.76 -16.75
C GLY A 46 -6.03 -2.67 -16.64
N PHE A 47 -4.95 -2.88 -15.87
CA PHE A 47 -3.84 -1.94 -15.80
C PHE A 47 -3.12 -1.87 -17.15
N LYS A 48 -2.75 -0.67 -17.59
CA LYS A 48 -2.12 -0.52 -18.93
C LYS A 48 -0.71 -1.07 -18.96
N LYS A 49 0.06 -0.89 -17.87
CA LYS A 49 1.41 -1.43 -17.74
C LYS A 49 1.75 -1.67 -16.29
N CYS A 50 2.37 -2.81 -16.01
CA CYS A 50 2.87 -3.20 -14.71
C CYS A 50 4.38 -3.48 -14.75
N LEU A 51 5.11 -3.00 -13.74
CA LEU A 51 6.52 -3.31 -13.53
C LEU A 51 6.72 -3.79 -12.09
N LEU A 52 7.18 -5.04 -11.90
CA LEU A 52 7.55 -5.53 -10.57
C LEU A 52 8.77 -4.77 -10.06
N THR A 53 8.75 -4.43 -8.78
CA THR A 53 9.84 -3.75 -8.08
C THR A 53 10.31 -4.54 -6.86
N THR A 54 11.49 -4.24 -6.35
CA THR A 54 12.05 -4.89 -5.16
C THR A 54 11.29 -4.54 -3.89
N SER A 55 10.55 -3.42 -3.88
CA SER A 55 9.64 -3.04 -2.81
C SER A 55 8.57 -2.06 -3.32
N CYS A 56 7.50 -1.84 -2.56
CA CYS A 56 6.56 -0.74 -2.81
C CYS A 56 7.24 0.63 -2.71
N THR A 57 8.24 0.77 -1.83
CA THR A 57 9.04 1.99 -1.71
C THR A 57 9.74 2.31 -3.03
N ASP A 58 10.33 1.32 -3.69
CA ASP A 58 10.94 1.48 -5.00
C ASP A 58 9.93 1.85 -6.09
N ALA A 59 8.72 1.29 -6.04
CA ALA A 59 7.65 1.67 -6.95
C ALA A 59 7.25 3.15 -6.77
N LEU A 60 7.16 3.63 -5.52
CA LEU A 60 6.91 5.05 -5.22
C LEU A 60 8.09 5.94 -5.63
N GLU A 61 9.33 5.50 -5.45
CA GLU A 61 10.52 6.22 -5.92
C GLU A 61 10.55 6.33 -7.45
N MET A 62 10.22 5.27 -8.17
CA MET A 62 10.02 5.32 -9.62
C MET A 62 8.92 6.31 -9.99
N ALA A 63 7.81 6.32 -9.27
CA ALA A 63 6.72 7.27 -9.50
C ALA A 63 7.19 8.73 -9.28
N ALA A 64 7.98 9.01 -8.25
CA ALA A 64 8.55 10.34 -8.01
C ALA A 64 9.48 10.79 -9.16
N ILE A 65 10.31 9.89 -9.70
CA ILE A 65 11.15 10.17 -10.86
C ILE A 65 10.28 10.41 -12.11
N LEU A 66 9.23 9.60 -12.33
CA LEU A 66 8.31 9.74 -13.47
C LEU A 66 7.52 11.05 -13.42
N CYS A 67 7.12 11.48 -12.22
CA CYS A 67 6.47 12.77 -12.00
C CYS A 67 7.43 13.96 -12.16
N ASP A 68 8.69 13.72 -12.45
CA ASP A 68 9.74 14.72 -12.63
C ASP A 68 9.84 15.70 -11.43
N ILE A 69 9.81 15.13 -10.22
CA ILE A 69 9.91 15.90 -8.98
C ILE A 69 11.28 16.57 -8.89
N GLN A 70 11.27 17.87 -8.64
CA GLN A 70 12.46 18.70 -8.48
C GLN A 70 12.55 19.26 -7.05
N PRO A 71 13.76 19.65 -6.60
CA PRO A 71 13.93 20.31 -5.32
C PRO A 71 13.03 21.55 -5.19
N GLY A 72 12.20 21.56 -4.16
CA GLY A 72 11.26 22.64 -3.86
C GLY A 72 9.83 22.44 -4.41
N ASP A 73 9.58 21.40 -5.21
CA ASP A 73 8.22 20.98 -5.56
C ASP A 73 7.49 20.47 -4.30
N GLU A 74 6.18 20.61 -4.29
CA GLU A 74 5.35 20.17 -3.17
C GLU A 74 4.52 18.95 -3.55
N VAL A 75 4.43 18.00 -2.60
CA VAL A 75 3.64 16.78 -2.72
C VAL A 75 2.69 16.67 -1.53
N ILE A 76 1.39 16.52 -1.81
CA ILE A 76 0.36 16.36 -0.78
C ILE A 76 0.23 14.89 -0.42
N VAL A 77 0.42 14.56 0.87
CA VAL A 77 0.38 13.20 1.42
C VAL A 77 -0.40 13.20 2.73
N PRO A 78 -1.25 12.21 3.05
CA PRO A 78 -1.83 12.11 4.39
C PRO A 78 -0.73 11.93 5.44
N SER A 79 -0.88 12.57 6.60
CA SER A 79 0.14 12.44 7.65
C SER A 79 0.09 11.09 8.37
N TYR A 80 -1.08 10.46 8.45
CA TYR A 80 -1.23 9.15 9.05
C TYR A 80 -1.02 8.05 8.01
N THR A 81 0.23 7.76 7.73
CA THR A 81 0.64 6.72 6.77
C THR A 81 2.01 6.14 7.12
N PHE A 82 2.42 5.09 6.39
CA PHE A 82 3.79 4.60 6.45
C PHE A 82 4.75 5.59 5.79
N VAL A 83 5.95 5.68 6.32
CA VAL A 83 6.95 6.68 5.90
C VAL A 83 7.24 6.65 4.39
N SER A 84 7.18 5.51 3.72
CA SER A 84 7.50 5.37 2.29
C SER A 84 6.62 6.22 1.39
N SER A 85 5.34 6.45 1.77
CA SER A 85 4.41 7.31 1.00
C SER A 85 4.94 8.74 0.83
N ALA A 86 5.70 9.25 1.81
CA ALA A 86 6.34 10.56 1.78
C ALA A 86 7.82 10.49 1.36
N LEU A 87 8.56 9.49 1.90
CA LEU A 87 10.01 9.37 1.73
C LEU A 87 10.44 9.32 0.27
N ALA A 88 9.72 8.60 -0.57
CA ALA A 88 10.03 8.48 -1.99
C ALA A 88 10.13 9.84 -2.69
N PHE A 89 9.24 10.74 -2.38
CA PHE A 89 9.22 12.10 -2.93
C PHE A 89 10.22 13.02 -2.25
N VAL A 90 10.44 12.85 -0.94
CA VAL A 90 11.49 13.59 -0.21
C VAL A 90 12.87 13.29 -0.78
N ARG A 91 13.16 12.05 -1.14
CA ARG A 91 14.42 11.65 -1.80
C ARG A 91 14.62 12.33 -3.16
N ALA A 92 13.54 12.60 -3.87
CA ALA A 92 13.58 13.37 -5.13
C ALA A 92 13.70 14.90 -4.89
N GLY A 93 13.65 15.37 -3.64
CA GLY A 93 13.79 16.78 -3.25
C GLY A 93 12.47 17.50 -2.96
N ALA A 94 11.34 16.81 -2.96
CA ALA A 94 10.05 17.41 -2.65
C ALA A 94 9.94 17.85 -1.19
N ARG A 95 9.17 18.92 -0.98
CA ARG A 95 8.58 19.28 0.30
C ARG A 95 7.23 18.59 0.43
N ILE A 96 7.00 17.87 1.52
CA ILE A 96 5.71 17.26 1.80
C ILE A 96 4.78 18.27 2.46
N VAL A 97 3.57 18.39 1.92
CA VAL A 97 2.45 19.11 2.50
C VAL A 97 1.50 18.07 3.08
N PHE A 98 1.48 17.95 4.40
CA PHE A 98 0.66 16.94 5.03
C PHE A 98 -0.82 17.33 5.05
N ALA A 99 -1.67 16.40 4.64
CA ALA A 99 -3.12 16.49 4.77
C ALA A 99 -3.61 15.71 6.00
N ASP A 100 -4.73 16.16 6.59
CA ASP A 100 -5.39 15.42 7.67
C ASP A 100 -6.19 14.24 7.12
N SER A 101 -6.52 13.31 7.98
CA SER A 101 -7.41 12.19 7.71
C SER A 101 -8.87 12.55 7.91
N LEU A 102 -9.77 11.73 7.38
CA LEU A 102 -11.18 11.81 7.71
C LEU A 102 -11.40 11.44 9.19
N GLU A 103 -12.44 12.00 9.79
CA GLU A 103 -12.77 11.69 11.20
C GLU A 103 -13.13 10.21 11.42
N ARG A 104 -13.82 9.59 10.47
CA ARG A 104 -14.37 8.23 10.61
C ARG A 104 -13.53 7.12 10.02
N ASN A 105 -12.57 7.41 9.14
CA ASN A 105 -11.56 6.47 8.68
C ASN A 105 -10.22 7.16 8.40
N PRO A 106 -9.09 6.43 8.42
CA PRO A 106 -7.76 7.02 8.30
C PRO A 106 -7.38 7.58 6.92
N ASN A 107 -8.23 7.47 5.91
CA ASN A 107 -7.95 8.00 4.58
C ASN A 107 -7.88 9.53 4.58
N ILE A 108 -7.15 10.06 3.60
CA ILE A 108 -7.03 11.52 3.39
C ILE A 108 -8.40 12.18 3.25
N ASP A 109 -8.59 13.33 3.89
CA ASP A 109 -9.78 14.17 3.70
C ASP A 109 -9.69 14.89 2.36
N ALA A 110 -10.36 14.33 1.35
CA ALA A 110 -10.32 14.85 -0.01
C ALA A 110 -10.88 16.28 -0.14
N GLU A 111 -11.82 16.68 0.73
CA GLU A 111 -12.41 18.02 0.69
C GLU A 111 -11.43 19.11 1.13
N LYS A 112 -10.40 18.75 1.91
CA LYS A 112 -9.37 19.67 2.38
C LYS A 112 -8.12 19.74 1.51
N ILE A 113 -8.03 18.92 0.46
CA ILE A 113 -6.84 18.90 -0.40
C ILE A 113 -6.66 20.24 -1.13
N GLU A 114 -7.74 20.85 -1.61
CA GLU A 114 -7.67 22.04 -2.43
C GLU A 114 -7.08 23.26 -1.69
N GLU A 115 -7.29 23.35 -0.37
CA GLU A 115 -6.72 24.39 0.50
C GLU A 115 -5.18 24.27 0.65
N LEU A 116 -4.62 23.09 0.36
CA LEU A 116 -3.20 22.80 0.47
C LEU A 116 -2.41 23.07 -0.80
N ILE A 117 -3.11 23.34 -1.91
CA ILE A 117 -2.50 23.51 -3.22
C ILE A 117 -1.84 24.88 -3.33
N THR A 118 -0.58 24.87 -3.74
CA THR A 118 0.20 26.06 -4.10
C THR A 118 0.70 25.95 -5.55
N PRO A 119 1.27 27.03 -6.12
CA PRO A 119 1.91 26.94 -7.45
C PRO A 119 3.08 25.94 -7.53
N LYS A 120 3.57 25.43 -6.40
CA LYS A 120 4.65 24.42 -6.32
C LYS A 120 4.12 22.99 -6.23
N THR A 121 2.83 22.81 -5.99
CA THR A 121 2.23 21.48 -5.86
C THR A 121 2.30 20.74 -7.20
N LYS A 122 2.78 19.52 -7.19
CA LYS A 122 2.93 18.66 -8.39
C LYS A 122 2.11 17.38 -8.30
N VAL A 123 2.05 16.77 -7.12
CA VAL A 123 1.49 15.43 -6.93
C VAL A 123 0.60 15.37 -5.70
N ILE A 124 -0.48 14.61 -5.80
CA ILE A 124 -1.30 14.16 -4.67
C ILE A 124 -1.08 12.65 -4.53
N VAL A 125 -0.77 12.19 -3.31
CA VAL A 125 -0.56 10.77 -2.99
C VAL A 125 -1.64 10.31 -2.01
N PRO A 126 -2.83 9.88 -2.49
CA PRO A 126 -3.79 9.21 -1.64
C PRO A 126 -3.25 7.85 -1.19
N VAL A 127 -3.45 7.50 0.08
CA VAL A 127 -3.10 6.20 0.64
C VAL A 127 -4.40 5.46 0.97
N HIS A 128 -4.62 4.30 0.36
CA HIS A 128 -5.81 3.48 0.58
C HIS A 128 -5.66 2.66 1.86
N TYR A 129 -5.83 3.30 3.01
CA TYR A 129 -5.60 2.70 4.31
C TYR A 129 -6.50 1.47 4.54
N ALA A 130 -5.90 0.40 5.04
CA ALA A 130 -6.55 -0.90 5.29
C ALA A 130 -7.23 -1.52 4.04
N GLY A 131 -6.84 -1.07 2.85
CA GLY A 131 -7.45 -1.50 1.59
C GLY A 131 -8.79 -0.83 1.28
N VAL A 132 -9.17 0.21 2.04
CA VAL A 132 -10.38 0.99 1.80
C VAL A 132 -10.07 2.19 0.91
N ALA A 133 -10.88 2.42 -0.12
CA ALA A 133 -10.66 3.49 -1.08
C ALA A 133 -10.77 4.88 -0.45
N CYS A 134 -9.85 5.79 -0.83
CA CYS A 134 -10.07 7.23 -0.73
C CYS A 134 -11.21 7.67 -1.68
N ASP A 135 -11.76 8.87 -1.51
CA ASP A 135 -12.69 9.43 -2.50
C ASP A 135 -11.92 9.87 -3.76
N MET A 136 -11.75 8.89 -4.65
CA MET A 136 -10.93 9.06 -5.84
C MET A 136 -11.56 9.98 -6.88
N ASP A 137 -12.89 10.06 -6.96
CA ASP A 137 -13.53 10.97 -7.90
C ASP A 137 -13.24 12.43 -7.51
N ARG A 138 -13.33 12.75 -6.21
CA ARG A 138 -13.01 14.09 -5.70
C ARG A 138 -11.53 14.43 -5.87
N ILE A 139 -10.64 13.49 -5.54
CA ILE A 139 -9.19 13.68 -5.71
C ILE A 139 -8.83 13.92 -7.17
N MET A 140 -9.37 13.11 -8.09
CA MET A 140 -9.10 13.24 -9.53
C MET A 140 -9.70 14.52 -10.12
N GLU A 141 -10.85 14.96 -9.64
CA GLU A 141 -11.46 16.26 -10.03
C GLU A 141 -10.51 17.42 -9.66
N ILE A 142 -10.05 17.45 -8.41
CA ILE A 142 -9.11 18.47 -7.93
C ILE A 142 -7.81 18.43 -8.75
N ALA A 143 -7.23 17.25 -8.90
CA ALA A 143 -5.99 17.06 -9.66
C ALA A 143 -6.12 17.56 -11.10
N LYS A 144 -7.23 17.25 -11.78
CA LYS A 144 -7.50 17.72 -13.13
C LYS A 144 -7.63 19.25 -13.21
N ARG A 145 -8.34 19.86 -12.25
CA ARG A 145 -8.55 21.32 -12.20
C ARG A 145 -7.23 22.07 -12.05
N HIS A 146 -6.30 21.54 -11.27
CA HIS A 146 -5.02 22.18 -10.97
C HIS A 146 -3.84 21.64 -11.78
N GLY A 147 -4.07 20.69 -12.70
CA GLY A 147 -3.02 20.12 -13.55
C GLY A 147 -2.02 19.26 -12.75
N LEU A 148 -2.46 18.61 -11.66
CA LEU A 148 -1.64 17.79 -10.80
C LEU A 148 -1.65 16.32 -11.20
N LEU A 149 -0.59 15.59 -10.85
CA LEU A 149 -0.54 14.15 -10.97
C LEU A 149 -1.08 13.48 -9.70
N VAL A 150 -1.62 12.27 -9.84
CA VAL A 150 -2.08 11.43 -8.72
C VAL A 150 -1.32 10.12 -8.76
N VAL A 151 -0.69 9.80 -7.63
CA VAL A 151 0.02 8.52 -7.40
C VAL A 151 -0.69 7.79 -6.26
N GLU A 152 -1.41 6.71 -6.58
CA GLU A 152 -2.10 5.92 -5.57
C GLU A 152 -1.08 5.08 -4.77
N ASP A 153 -0.96 5.32 -3.46
CA ASP A 153 -0.32 4.35 -2.58
C ASP A 153 -1.34 3.25 -2.24
N ALA A 154 -1.27 2.19 -3.03
CA ALA A 154 -2.12 1.01 -2.95
C ALA A 154 -1.43 -0.16 -2.21
N ALA A 155 -0.42 0.12 -1.35
CA ALA A 155 0.34 -0.88 -0.62
C ALA A 155 -0.51 -1.84 0.23
N GLN A 156 -1.74 -1.47 0.54
CA GLN A 156 -2.70 -2.25 1.33
C GLN A 156 -3.94 -2.65 0.52
N ALA A 157 -3.99 -2.34 -0.78
CA ALA A 157 -5.24 -2.27 -1.54
C ALA A 157 -5.39 -3.32 -2.65
N ILE A 158 -4.59 -4.40 -2.63
CA ILE A 158 -4.77 -5.49 -3.59
C ILE A 158 -6.21 -6.03 -3.52
N ASP A 159 -6.84 -6.25 -4.66
CA ASP A 159 -8.23 -6.74 -4.77
C ASP A 159 -9.27 -5.85 -4.06
N SER A 160 -9.01 -4.54 -4.00
CA SER A 160 -9.94 -3.52 -3.52
C SER A 160 -10.47 -2.67 -4.66
N TYR A 161 -11.68 -2.11 -4.47
CA TYR A 161 -12.38 -1.41 -5.54
C TYR A 161 -13.01 -0.11 -5.02
N TYR A 162 -13.02 0.90 -5.89
CA TYR A 162 -13.75 2.16 -5.76
C TYR A 162 -14.85 2.24 -6.81
N LYS A 163 -16.13 2.20 -6.42
CA LYS A 163 -17.28 2.21 -7.35
C LYS A 163 -17.11 1.19 -8.49
N GLY A 164 -16.63 -0.02 -8.16
CA GLY A 164 -16.39 -1.10 -9.10
C GLY A 164 -15.11 -0.99 -9.93
N ARG A 165 -14.33 0.09 -9.80
CA ARG A 165 -13.01 0.24 -10.45
C ARG A 165 -11.91 -0.29 -9.51
N PRO A 166 -10.98 -1.12 -9.96
CA PRO A 166 -9.86 -1.57 -9.13
C PRO A 166 -9.04 -0.40 -8.59
N LEU A 167 -8.66 -0.43 -7.31
CA LEU A 167 -7.69 0.53 -6.79
C LEU A 167 -6.34 0.32 -7.46
N GLY A 168 -5.62 1.41 -7.68
CA GLY A 168 -4.41 1.44 -8.50
C GLY A 168 -4.66 1.70 -9.98
N SER A 169 -5.94 1.70 -10.46
CA SER A 169 -6.30 1.97 -11.86
C SER A 169 -6.82 3.40 -12.10
N ILE A 170 -6.92 4.22 -11.07
CA ILE A 170 -7.65 5.48 -11.11
C ILE A 170 -6.71 6.68 -11.26
N GLY A 171 -5.63 6.70 -10.49
CA GLY A 171 -4.57 7.69 -10.60
C GLY A 171 -3.70 7.49 -11.84
N HIS A 172 -2.77 8.39 -12.06
CA HIS A 172 -1.83 8.31 -13.18
C HIS A 172 -0.83 7.16 -13.00
N LEU A 173 -0.40 6.95 -11.77
CA LEU A 173 0.49 5.88 -11.31
C LEU A 173 -0.04 5.28 -10.02
N ALA A 174 0.37 4.04 -9.71
CA ALA A 174 0.10 3.42 -8.42
C ALA A 174 1.22 2.49 -7.99
N ALA A 175 1.32 2.26 -6.67
CA ALA A 175 2.30 1.36 -6.08
C ALA A 175 1.62 0.33 -5.16
N PHE A 176 1.94 -0.95 -5.37
CA PHE A 176 1.50 -2.05 -4.51
C PHE A 176 2.67 -2.67 -3.75
N SER A 177 2.36 -3.34 -2.64
CA SER A 177 3.33 -4.02 -1.79
C SER A 177 3.04 -5.50 -1.68
N PHE A 178 4.10 -6.32 -1.73
CA PHE A 178 4.08 -7.76 -1.49
C PHE A 178 4.98 -8.14 -0.30
N HIS A 179 5.20 -7.20 0.62
CA HIS A 179 5.88 -7.46 1.89
C HIS A 179 5.14 -8.57 2.67
N GLU A 180 5.84 -9.34 3.51
CA GLU A 180 5.29 -10.49 4.25
C GLU A 180 4.04 -10.21 5.10
N THR A 181 3.76 -8.94 5.41
CA THR A 181 2.56 -8.52 6.17
C THR A 181 1.34 -8.24 5.29
N LYS A 182 1.47 -8.36 3.97
CA LYS A 182 0.38 -8.07 3.03
C LYS A 182 -0.51 -9.28 2.79
N ASN A 183 -1.61 -9.08 2.06
CA ASN A 183 -2.54 -10.16 1.73
C ASN A 183 -1.90 -11.21 0.82
N ILE A 184 -1.16 -10.74 -0.17
CA ILE A 184 -0.39 -11.50 -1.15
C ILE A 184 1.06 -11.11 -0.96
N ILE A 185 1.95 -12.07 -0.83
CA ILE A 185 3.31 -11.86 -0.32
C ILE A 185 4.39 -12.40 -1.24
N SER A 186 5.59 -11.82 -1.13
CA SER A 186 6.82 -12.37 -1.72
C SER A 186 8.04 -12.21 -0.80
N GLY A 187 7.78 -12.01 0.50
CA GLY A 187 8.79 -11.62 1.49
C GLY A 187 9.02 -10.11 1.42
N GLU A 188 9.72 -9.65 0.44
CA GLU A 188 9.81 -8.27 -0.03
C GLU A 188 9.38 -8.23 -1.50
N GLY A 189 8.79 -7.12 -1.94
CA GLY A 189 8.36 -6.92 -3.32
C GLY A 189 7.36 -5.80 -3.46
N GLY A 190 7.25 -5.28 -4.67
CA GLY A 190 6.28 -4.26 -5.04
C GLY A 190 5.92 -4.31 -6.51
N LEU A 191 5.00 -3.44 -6.89
CA LEU A 191 4.54 -3.28 -8.26
C LEU A 191 4.30 -1.80 -8.52
N LEU A 192 4.91 -1.27 -9.56
CA LEU A 192 4.50 -0.01 -10.15
C LEU A 192 3.45 -0.27 -11.22
N VAL A 193 2.29 0.38 -11.08
CA VAL A 193 1.24 0.43 -12.09
C VAL A 193 1.30 1.77 -12.81
N ILE A 194 1.22 1.73 -14.13
CA ILE A 194 1.28 2.90 -14.99
C ILE A 194 -0.03 2.95 -15.79
N ASN A 195 -0.89 3.92 -15.46
CA ASN A 195 -2.17 4.12 -16.13
C ASN A 195 -2.11 5.21 -17.21
N ASP A 196 -1.14 6.11 -17.10
CA ASP A 196 -0.89 7.16 -18.11
C ASP A 196 0.20 6.70 -19.07
N GLU A 197 -0.17 6.48 -20.33
CA GLU A 197 0.71 5.95 -21.38
C GLU A 197 1.97 6.79 -21.62
N ARG A 198 1.92 8.09 -21.28
CA ARG A 198 3.07 9.00 -21.40
C ARG A 198 4.28 8.51 -20.60
N PHE A 199 4.06 7.77 -19.53
CA PHE A 199 5.08 7.29 -18.62
C PHE A 199 5.67 5.92 -18.98
N ILE A 200 4.99 5.11 -19.80
CA ILE A 200 5.33 3.68 -20.01
C ILE A 200 6.79 3.50 -20.44
N ARG A 201 7.20 4.17 -21.53
CA ARG A 201 8.56 4.01 -22.05
C ARG A 201 9.62 4.49 -21.08
N ARG A 202 9.39 5.63 -20.44
CA ARG A 202 10.33 6.18 -19.44
C ARG A 202 10.41 5.29 -18.21
N ALA A 203 9.30 4.68 -17.80
CA ALA A 203 9.28 3.75 -16.67
C ALA A 203 10.15 2.50 -16.92
N GLU A 204 10.11 1.92 -18.11
CA GLU A 204 10.97 0.80 -18.49
C GLU A 204 12.47 1.17 -18.45
N ILE A 205 12.82 2.39 -18.86
CA ILE A 205 14.19 2.92 -18.81
C ILE A 205 14.64 3.09 -17.34
N ILE A 206 13.85 3.76 -16.52
CA ILE A 206 14.12 4.00 -15.09
C ILE A 206 14.27 2.66 -14.35
N TRP A 207 13.39 1.70 -14.64
CA TRP A 207 13.34 0.38 -14.04
C TRP A 207 14.64 -0.41 -14.26
N GLU A 208 15.24 -0.28 -15.43
CA GLU A 208 16.51 -0.94 -15.81
C GLU A 208 17.70 0.05 -15.79
N LYS A 209 17.88 0.74 -14.67
CA LYS A 209 19.10 1.56 -14.39
C LYS A 209 19.28 2.77 -15.31
N GLY A 210 18.18 3.31 -15.83
CA GLY A 210 18.24 4.43 -16.77
C GLY A 210 18.73 4.05 -18.18
N THR A 211 18.67 2.76 -18.55
CA THR A 211 19.08 2.28 -19.86
C THR A 211 17.89 1.93 -20.74
N ASN A 212 18.00 2.18 -22.04
CA ASN A 212 16.99 1.75 -23.01
C ASN A 212 17.15 0.29 -23.46
N ARG A 213 17.52 -0.59 -22.53
CA ARG A 213 17.72 -2.02 -22.78
C ARG A 213 16.45 -2.73 -23.28
N ALA A 214 15.28 -2.32 -22.81
CA ALA A 214 14.02 -2.85 -23.30
C ALA A 214 13.82 -2.60 -24.81
N ASP A 215 14.14 -1.40 -25.27
CA ASP A 215 14.07 -1.03 -26.70
C ASP A 215 15.00 -1.91 -27.54
N PHE A 216 16.19 -2.24 -27.02
CA PHE A 216 17.13 -3.14 -27.68
C PHE A 216 16.57 -4.55 -27.84
N PHE A 217 15.96 -5.12 -26.82
CA PHE A 217 15.36 -6.45 -26.92
C PHE A 217 14.12 -6.50 -27.80
N ARG A 218 13.43 -5.38 -27.99
CA ARG A 218 12.35 -5.26 -28.97
C ARG A 218 12.85 -5.03 -30.41
N GLY A 219 14.15 -4.83 -30.60
CA GLY A 219 14.76 -4.53 -31.91
C GLY A 219 14.55 -3.09 -32.39
N GLU A 220 14.16 -2.19 -31.53
CA GLU A 220 13.91 -0.78 -31.83
C GLU A 220 15.21 0.04 -31.94
N VAL A 221 16.28 -0.44 -31.30
CA VAL A 221 17.62 0.14 -31.35
C VAL A 221 18.69 -0.94 -31.54
N ASN A 222 19.77 -0.61 -32.22
CA ASN A 222 20.87 -1.55 -32.47
C ASN A 222 21.80 -1.78 -31.27
N LYS A 223 21.83 -0.85 -30.34
CA LYS A 223 22.59 -0.90 -29.09
C LYS A 223 21.80 -0.15 -28.02
N TYR A 224 21.94 -0.57 -26.75
CA TYR A 224 21.39 0.19 -25.64
C TYR A 224 22.48 0.98 -24.93
N GLY A 225 22.07 2.05 -24.27
CA GLY A 225 22.94 2.95 -23.54
C GLY A 225 22.26 3.56 -22.33
N TRP A 226 22.99 4.38 -21.61
CA TRP A 226 22.44 5.16 -20.50
C TRP A 226 21.70 6.39 -21.03
N CYS A 227 20.39 6.47 -20.78
CA CYS A 227 19.50 7.46 -21.39
C CYS A 227 18.80 8.39 -20.38
N ASP A 228 18.64 7.94 -19.11
CA ASP A 228 17.93 8.67 -18.07
C ASP A 228 18.49 8.28 -16.69
N THR A 229 18.02 8.95 -15.64
CA THR A 229 18.20 8.47 -14.27
C THR A 229 17.47 7.15 -14.07
N GLY A 230 17.88 6.37 -13.05
CA GLY A 230 17.23 5.12 -12.73
C GLY A 230 17.97 4.35 -11.64
N SER A 231 17.48 3.17 -11.31
CA SER A 231 18.15 2.26 -10.39
C SER A 231 17.87 0.79 -10.75
N SER A 232 18.42 -0.13 -9.99
CA SER A 232 18.13 -1.55 -10.12
C SER A 232 16.82 -1.90 -9.40
N PHE A 233 15.71 -1.45 -9.98
CA PHE A 233 14.38 -1.64 -9.37
C PHE A 233 13.79 -3.04 -9.56
N LEU A 234 14.34 -3.84 -10.44
CA LEU A 234 13.83 -5.18 -10.73
C LEU A 234 14.06 -6.14 -9.55
N PRO A 235 13.05 -6.92 -9.13
CA PRO A 235 13.28 -8.06 -8.25
C PRO A 235 13.93 -9.21 -9.01
N SER A 236 14.53 -10.16 -8.28
CA SER A 236 15.01 -11.42 -8.87
C SER A 236 13.85 -12.31 -9.29
N GLU A 237 14.11 -13.27 -10.20
CA GLU A 237 13.12 -14.30 -10.56
C GLU A 237 12.75 -15.21 -9.37
N VAL A 238 13.61 -15.33 -8.36
CA VAL A 238 13.29 -16.04 -7.11
C VAL A 238 12.12 -15.38 -6.38
N VAL A 239 12.14 -14.05 -6.26
CA VAL A 239 11.04 -13.27 -5.65
C VAL A 239 9.78 -13.33 -6.53
N ALA A 240 9.94 -13.19 -7.84
CA ALA A 240 8.81 -13.27 -8.77
C ALA A 240 8.17 -14.66 -8.82
N ALA A 241 8.96 -15.73 -8.71
CA ALA A 241 8.46 -17.11 -8.64
C ALA A 241 7.67 -17.36 -7.35
N PHE A 242 8.17 -16.85 -6.22
CA PHE A 242 7.42 -16.89 -4.96
C PHE A 242 6.08 -16.16 -5.08
N LEU A 243 6.10 -14.94 -5.61
CA LEU A 243 4.89 -14.12 -5.81
C LEU A 243 3.89 -14.84 -6.73
N TRP A 244 4.36 -15.49 -7.80
CA TRP A 244 3.49 -16.21 -8.73
C TRP A 244 2.67 -17.29 -8.03
N ALA A 245 3.27 -18.08 -7.12
CA ALA A 245 2.55 -19.09 -6.34
C ALA A 245 1.41 -18.48 -5.51
N GLN A 246 1.64 -17.32 -4.95
CA GLN A 246 0.62 -16.59 -4.17
C GLN A 246 -0.51 -16.07 -5.06
N LEU A 247 -0.17 -15.51 -6.24
CA LEU A 247 -1.15 -14.97 -7.18
C LEU A 247 -2.10 -16.03 -7.74
N GLU A 248 -1.62 -17.24 -7.98
CA GLU A 248 -2.47 -18.37 -8.42
C GLU A 248 -3.53 -18.76 -7.38
N GLN A 249 -3.32 -18.45 -6.10
CA GLN A 249 -4.24 -18.77 -5.00
C GLN A 249 -4.91 -17.52 -4.41
N MET A 250 -4.88 -16.41 -5.13
CA MET A 250 -5.31 -15.11 -4.59
C MET A 250 -6.78 -15.11 -4.16
N GLU A 251 -7.68 -15.73 -4.93
CA GLU A 251 -9.10 -15.82 -4.57
C GLU A 251 -9.30 -16.54 -3.24
N MET A 252 -8.66 -17.70 -3.08
CA MET A 252 -8.74 -18.49 -1.86
C MET A 252 -8.23 -17.71 -0.64
N ILE A 253 -7.08 -17.03 -0.80
CA ILE A 253 -6.48 -16.22 0.26
C ILE A 253 -7.42 -15.06 0.64
N GLN A 254 -7.94 -14.35 -0.34
CA GLN A 254 -8.82 -13.20 -0.11
C GLN A 254 -10.16 -13.60 0.51
N GLU A 255 -10.79 -14.66 0.06
CA GLU A 255 -12.05 -15.16 0.62
C GLU A 255 -11.89 -15.56 2.08
N LYS A 256 -10.84 -16.30 2.41
CA LYS A 256 -10.53 -16.67 3.81
C LYS A 256 -10.33 -15.43 4.67
N ARG A 257 -9.55 -14.44 4.22
CA ARG A 257 -9.33 -13.20 4.96
C ARG A 257 -10.63 -12.41 5.17
N LYS A 258 -11.47 -12.29 4.14
CA LYS A 258 -12.78 -11.62 4.24
C LYS A 258 -13.70 -12.31 5.26
N THR A 259 -13.70 -13.66 5.31
CA THR A 259 -14.45 -14.43 6.30
C THR A 259 -13.98 -14.12 7.72
N LEU A 260 -12.67 -14.13 7.98
CA LEU A 260 -12.09 -13.81 9.28
C LEU A 260 -12.41 -12.36 9.71
N TRP A 261 -12.30 -11.42 8.77
CA TRP A 261 -12.63 -10.01 9.02
C TRP A 261 -14.10 -9.82 9.39
N ALA A 262 -15.01 -10.48 8.67
CA ALA A 262 -16.44 -10.44 8.95
C ALA A 262 -16.78 -11.04 10.33
N HIS A 263 -16.05 -12.09 10.73
CA HIS A 263 -16.20 -12.70 12.06
C HIS A 263 -15.81 -11.70 13.18
N TYR A 264 -14.66 -11.03 13.07
CA TYR A 264 -14.27 -9.95 13.97
C TYR A 264 -15.32 -8.85 14.05
N TYR A 265 -15.75 -8.36 12.89
CA TYR A 265 -16.69 -7.25 12.80
C TYR A 265 -18.02 -7.59 13.50
N LYS A 266 -18.56 -8.78 13.22
CA LYS A 266 -19.80 -9.27 13.83
C LYS A 266 -19.65 -9.42 15.35
N SER A 267 -18.55 -10.00 15.83
CA SER A 267 -18.32 -10.28 17.24
C SER A 267 -18.11 -9.00 18.08
N LEU A 268 -17.49 -7.96 17.49
CA LEU A 268 -17.16 -6.73 18.20
C LEU A 268 -18.20 -5.61 18.02
N LYS A 269 -19.12 -5.75 17.05
CA LYS A 269 -20.14 -4.74 16.76
C LYS A 269 -20.99 -4.34 17.97
N PRO A 270 -21.50 -5.25 18.84
CA PRO A 270 -22.29 -4.85 20.00
C PRO A 270 -21.54 -3.92 20.96
N SER A 271 -20.24 -4.15 21.18
CA SER A 271 -19.42 -3.28 22.05
C SER A 271 -19.12 -1.94 21.39
N ALA A 272 -18.94 -1.93 20.08
CA ALA A 272 -18.77 -0.68 19.33
C ALA A 272 -20.05 0.16 19.33
N ASP A 273 -21.22 -0.47 19.17
CA ASP A 273 -22.53 0.20 19.24
C ASP A 273 -22.80 0.76 20.66
N ALA A 274 -22.21 0.15 21.71
CA ALA A 274 -22.21 0.66 23.07
C ALA A 274 -21.17 1.77 23.33
N GLY A 275 -20.37 2.18 22.33
CA GLY A 275 -19.42 3.27 22.43
C GLY A 275 -18.06 2.91 23.05
N CYS A 276 -17.76 1.60 23.24
CA CYS A 276 -16.47 1.19 23.84
C CYS A 276 -15.26 1.50 22.96
N PHE A 277 -15.43 1.48 21.65
CA PHE A 277 -14.44 1.79 20.61
C PHE A 277 -15.15 1.96 19.27
N ARG A 278 -14.42 2.41 18.23
CA ARG A 278 -14.95 2.43 16.85
C ARG A 278 -14.36 1.28 16.04
N LEU A 279 -15.19 0.68 15.20
CA LEU A 279 -14.80 -0.31 14.19
C LEU A 279 -14.35 0.37 12.89
N PRO A 280 -13.67 -0.38 11.97
CA PRO A 280 -13.36 0.12 10.65
C PRO A 280 -14.61 0.61 9.91
N ASP A 281 -14.55 1.83 9.37
CA ASP A 281 -15.59 2.39 8.51
C ASP A 281 -15.22 2.13 7.04
N VAL A 282 -16.12 1.46 6.32
CA VAL A 282 -15.98 1.17 4.89
C VAL A 282 -17.12 1.90 4.18
N PRO A 283 -16.84 2.99 3.47
CA PRO A 283 -17.87 3.74 2.71
C PRO A 283 -18.53 2.89 1.64
N ASP A 284 -19.78 3.20 1.29
CA ASP A 284 -20.56 2.46 0.28
C ASP A 284 -19.91 2.42 -1.11
N PHE A 285 -19.05 3.38 -1.41
CA PHE A 285 -18.30 3.43 -2.67
C PHE A 285 -17.05 2.55 -2.68
N ALA A 286 -16.66 1.99 -1.53
CA ALA A 286 -15.44 1.20 -1.35
C ALA A 286 -15.75 -0.26 -1.02
N THR A 287 -14.85 -1.15 -1.42
CA THR A 287 -14.83 -2.51 -0.91
C THR A 287 -13.80 -2.65 0.22
N ASN A 288 -13.87 -3.76 0.95
CA ASN A 288 -12.90 -4.16 1.96
C ASN A 288 -12.19 -5.44 1.50
N ASN A 289 -10.86 -5.39 1.41
CA ASN A 289 -10.05 -6.55 1.06
C ASN A 289 -9.52 -7.33 2.27
N ALA A 290 -9.98 -6.97 3.47
CA ALA A 290 -9.53 -7.60 4.72
C ALA A 290 -8.00 -7.59 4.91
N HIS A 291 -7.34 -6.49 4.53
CA HIS A 291 -5.90 -6.33 4.73
C HIS A 291 -5.54 -6.39 6.22
N MET A 292 -6.32 -5.72 7.06
CA MET A 292 -6.17 -5.72 8.51
C MET A 292 -7.52 -5.58 9.20
N PHE A 293 -7.57 -5.95 10.47
CA PHE A 293 -8.65 -5.56 11.37
C PHE A 293 -8.11 -4.62 12.43
N TYR A 294 -8.77 -3.49 12.68
CA TYR A 294 -8.34 -2.50 13.66
C TYR A 294 -9.51 -1.98 14.50
N LEU A 295 -9.18 -1.41 15.62
CA LEU A 295 -10.10 -0.68 16.50
C LEU A 295 -9.55 0.72 16.71
N VAL A 296 -10.43 1.70 16.92
CA VAL A 296 -10.04 3.04 17.38
C VAL A 296 -10.63 3.24 18.78
N CYS A 297 -9.78 3.17 19.79
CA CYS A 297 -10.11 3.43 21.19
C CYS A 297 -10.50 4.88 21.42
N ASN A 298 -11.11 5.19 22.55
CA ASN A 298 -11.53 6.56 22.85
C ASN A 298 -10.35 7.43 23.33
N SER A 299 -9.28 6.80 23.81
CA SER A 299 -8.06 7.50 24.28
C SER A 299 -6.80 6.67 24.12
N LEU A 300 -5.64 7.35 24.18
CA LEU A 300 -4.32 6.70 24.24
C LEU A 300 -4.19 5.75 25.45
N ALA A 301 -4.77 6.12 26.59
CA ALA A 301 -4.73 5.30 27.80
C ALA A 301 -5.51 3.98 27.59
N GLU A 302 -6.71 4.03 27.00
CA GLU A 302 -7.50 2.84 26.67
C GLU A 302 -6.78 1.96 25.65
N ARG A 303 -6.20 2.55 24.60
CA ARG A 303 -5.41 1.84 23.59
C ARG A 303 -4.24 1.10 24.23
N THR A 304 -3.49 1.77 25.10
CA THR A 304 -2.34 1.16 25.78
C THR A 304 -2.78 0.04 26.70
N ALA A 305 -3.83 0.24 27.49
CA ALA A 305 -4.39 -0.78 28.38
C ALA A 305 -4.89 -2.01 27.59
N LEU A 306 -5.51 -1.80 26.42
CA LEU A 306 -5.96 -2.90 25.56
C LEU A 306 -4.77 -3.71 25.02
N ILE A 307 -3.74 -3.07 24.51
CA ILE A 307 -2.54 -3.76 24.02
C ILE A 307 -1.88 -4.57 25.15
N ASP A 308 -1.74 -3.99 26.35
CA ASP A 308 -1.16 -4.66 27.51
C ASP A 308 -1.99 -5.85 27.95
N ARG A 309 -3.33 -5.73 27.95
CA ARG A 309 -4.24 -6.83 28.28
C ARG A 309 -4.10 -7.99 27.29
N LEU A 310 -4.09 -7.71 25.99
CA LEU A 310 -3.90 -8.71 24.94
C LEU A 310 -2.55 -9.39 25.09
N LYS A 311 -1.46 -8.63 25.29
CA LYS A 311 -0.12 -9.15 25.49
C LYS A 311 0.01 -10.07 26.71
N LYS A 312 -0.63 -9.72 27.84
CA LYS A 312 -0.66 -10.55 29.05
C LYS A 312 -1.37 -11.89 28.86
N ASN A 313 -2.21 -11.99 27.83
CA ASN A 313 -2.94 -13.20 27.45
C ASN A 313 -2.38 -13.83 26.16
N ASP A 314 -1.11 -13.64 25.88
CA ASP A 314 -0.43 -14.24 24.73
C ASP A 314 -1.01 -13.88 23.36
N VAL A 315 -1.57 -12.68 23.20
CA VAL A 315 -2.08 -12.14 21.94
C VAL A 315 -1.26 -10.90 21.55
N GLN A 316 -0.66 -10.92 20.36
CA GLN A 316 0.12 -9.80 19.84
C GLN A 316 -0.81 -8.83 19.09
N ALA A 317 -1.10 -7.68 19.67
CA ALA A 317 -1.72 -6.54 19.01
C ALA A 317 -0.76 -5.36 19.00
N VAL A 318 -0.86 -4.50 18.00
CA VAL A 318 0.08 -3.40 17.81
C VAL A 318 -0.63 -2.09 17.49
N PHE A 319 -0.02 -0.96 17.84
CA PHE A 319 -0.41 0.34 17.29
C PHE A 319 -0.05 0.37 15.79
N HIS A 320 -0.59 1.32 15.05
CA HIS A 320 -0.22 1.49 13.64
C HIS A 320 0.05 2.95 13.37
N TYR A 321 1.27 3.20 12.88
CA TYR A 321 1.86 4.48 12.51
C TYR A 321 1.90 5.53 13.63
N LEU A 322 2.85 6.42 13.49
CA LEU A 322 2.88 7.74 14.11
C LEU A 322 2.60 8.77 13.03
N SER A 323 2.04 9.91 13.39
CA SER A 323 1.83 11.00 12.43
C SER A 323 3.17 11.49 11.89
N LEU A 324 3.32 11.53 10.56
CA LEU A 324 4.60 11.88 9.92
C LEU A 324 4.98 13.34 10.16
N HIS A 325 4.00 14.25 10.25
CA HIS A 325 4.25 15.66 10.46
C HIS A 325 4.92 15.95 11.83
N SER A 326 4.64 15.13 12.84
CA SER A 326 5.23 15.22 14.18
C SER A 326 6.47 14.31 14.37
N SER A 327 6.92 13.62 13.32
CA SER A 327 8.10 12.78 13.39
C SER A 327 9.38 13.59 13.64
N PRO A 328 10.41 13.01 14.30
CA PRO A 328 11.68 13.71 14.52
C PRO A 328 12.33 14.22 13.23
N TYR A 329 12.08 13.55 12.11
CA TYR A 329 12.64 13.95 10.80
C TYR A 329 11.90 15.15 10.18
N TYR A 330 10.60 15.29 10.43
CA TYR A 330 9.76 16.27 9.70
C TYR A 330 9.21 17.40 10.57
N LEU A 331 9.29 17.30 11.89
CA LEU A 331 8.74 18.27 12.84
C LEU A 331 9.15 19.73 12.52
N ASP A 332 10.44 19.96 12.27
CA ASP A 332 10.98 21.30 11.95
C ASP A 332 10.70 21.75 10.50
N LYS A 333 10.15 20.86 9.66
CA LYS A 333 9.84 21.12 8.23
C LYS A 333 8.36 21.31 7.99
N HIS A 334 7.53 20.85 8.91
CA HIS A 334 6.08 21.00 8.87
C HIS A 334 5.69 22.49 9.05
N ASP A 335 4.61 22.90 8.43
CA ASP A 335 4.12 24.28 8.44
C ASP A 335 3.37 24.67 9.72
N GLY A 336 3.28 23.78 10.70
CA GLY A 336 2.67 24.01 12.00
C GLY A 336 1.14 23.88 12.06
N ARG A 337 0.49 23.44 10.96
CA ARG A 337 -0.95 23.16 10.99
C ARG A 337 -1.24 21.95 11.87
N GLU A 338 -2.32 22.01 12.62
CA GLU A 338 -2.83 20.88 13.38
C GLU A 338 -3.51 19.86 12.44
N LEU A 339 -3.26 18.58 12.69
CA LEU A 339 -3.84 17.46 11.96
C LEU A 339 -4.53 16.49 12.94
N PRO A 340 -5.63 16.95 13.59
CA PRO A 340 -6.18 16.30 14.78
C PRO A 340 -6.67 14.87 14.52
N ASN A 341 -7.16 14.56 13.33
CA ASN A 341 -7.60 13.21 13.02
C ASN A 341 -6.42 12.25 12.84
N CYS A 342 -5.34 12.70 12.20
CA CYS A 342 -4.09 11.93 12.09
C CYS A 342 -3.54 11.60 13.48
N ASP A 343 -3.47 12.57 14.37
CA ASP A 343 -2.96 12.39 15.73
C ASP A 343 -3.87 11.47 16.56
N ARG A 344 -5.19 11.61 16.41
CA ARG A 344 -6.14 10.71 17.04
C ARG A 344 -5.94 9.25 16.59
N TYR A 345 -5.69 8.99 15.31
CA TYR A 345 -5.39 7.63 14.85
C TYR A 345 -4.04 7.14 15.37
N ALA A 346 -3.02 7.99 15.40
CA ALA A 346 -1.72 7.65 15.96
C ALA A 346 -1.82 7.24 17.44
N ASP A 347 -2.67 7.92 18.20
CA ASP A 347 -2.86 7.66 19.63
C ASP A 347 -3.80 6.50 19.93
N CYS A 348 -4.87 6.34 19.14
CA CYS A 348 -6.02 5.52 19.54
C CYS A 348 -6.19 4.23 18.74
N LEU A 349 -5.52 4.06 17.59
CA LEU A 349 -5.73 2.91 16.74
C LEU A 349 -4.91 1.70 17.21
N VAL A 350 -5.59 0.53 17.28
CA VAL A 350 -5.00 -0.79 17.55
C VAL A 350 -5.28 -1.72 16.39
N ARG A 351 -4.28 -2.41 15.90
CA ARG A 351 -4.44 -3.53 14.97
C ARG A 351 -4.47 -4.84 15.72
N LEU A 352 -5.47 -5.65 15.43
CA LEU A 352 -5.60 -7.01 15.93
C LEU A 352 -4.91 -8.02 15.00
N PRO A 353 -4.59 -9.26 15.47
CA PRO A 353 -4.10 -10.33 14.64
C PRO A 353 -4.95 -10.55 13.39
N MET A 354 -4.31 -10.61 12.20
CA MET A 354 -5.04 -10.86 10.96
C MET A 354 -4.15 -11.54 9.91
N TYR A 355 -4.23 -12.88 9.82
CA TYR A 355 -3.48 -13.69 8.86
C TYR A 355 -4.30 -14.91 8.42
N TYR A 356 -3.91 -15.56 7.34
CA TYR A 356 -4.68 -16.64 6.70
C TYR A 356 -4.98 -17.81 7.63
N ASP A 357 -3.98 -18.26 8.42
CA ASP A 357 -4.10 -19.45 9.28
C ASP A 357 -4.80 -19.17 10.61
N LEU A 358 -5.26 -17.94 10.85
CA LEU A 358 -6.07 -17.61 12.02
C LEU A 358 -7.41 -18.34 11.92
N ASN A 359 -7.91 -18.88 13.04
CA ASN A 359 -9.19 -19.57 13.10
C ASN A 359 -10.23 -18.84 13.95
N GLU A 360 -11.49 -19.23 13.83
CA GLU A 360 -12.62 -18.57 14.51
C GLU A 360 -12.49 -18.61 16.03
N ASN A 361 -12.05 -19.73 16.62
CA ASN A 361 -11.86 -19.83 18.07
C ASN A 361 -10.80 -18.85 18.59
N GLN A 362 -9.74 -18.64 17.82
CA GLN A 362 -8.71 -17.63 18.16
C GLN A 362 -9.29 -16.21 18.07
N ILE A 363 -10.13 -15.93 17.07
CA ILE A 363 -10.83 -14.65 16.95
C ILE A 363 -11.78 -14.45 18.12
N ASP A 364 -12.54 -15.47 18.51
CA ASP A 364 -13.47 -15.39 19.65
C ASP A 364 -12.70 -15.08 20.96
N THR A 365 -11.57 -15.76 21.18
CA THR A 365 -10.68 -15.46 22.32
C THR A 365 -10.18 -14.01 22.29
N ILE A 366 -9.73 -13.52 21.12
CA ILE A 366 -9.29 -12.12 20.98
C ILE A 366 -10.45 -11.16 21.26
N CYS A 367 -11.65 -11.44 20.73
CA CYS A 367 -12.83 -10.60 20.93
C CYS A 367 -13.29 -10.57 22.40
N GLU A 368 -13.19 -11.67 23.13
CA GLU A 368 -13.45 -11.73 24.57
C GLU A 368 -12.47 -10.83 25.34
N LEU A 369 -11.18 -10.92 25.01
CA LEU A 369 -10.15 -10.08 25.61
C LEU A 369 -10.30 -8.60 25.23
N VAL A 370 -10.82 -8.26 24.06
CA VAL A 370 -11.12 -6.88 23.65
C VAL A 370 -12.27 -6.30 24.45
N ARG A 371 -13.29 -7.10 24.75
CA ARG A 371 -14.47 -6.67 25.52
C ARG A 371 -14.16 -6.45 27.02
N GLY A 372 -13.25 -7.21 27.60
CA GLY A 372 -12.81 -7.12 29.00
C GLY A 372 -13.46 -8.12 29.90
#